data_311f18e61400b52753b6ddc5e9cbe367
#
_entry.id   311f18e61400b52753b6ddc5e9cbe367
#
_cell.length_a   1.000
_cell.length_b   1.000
_cell.length_c   1.000
_cell.angle_alpha   90.00
_cell.angle_beta   90.00
_cell.angle_gamma   90.00
#
_symmetry.space_group_name_H-M   'P 1'
#
loop_
_entity.id
_entity.type
_entity.pdbx_description
1 polymer ?
#
loop_
_entity_poly.entity_id
_entity_poly.type
_entity_poly.pdbx_seq_one_letter_code
_entity_poly.pdbx_strand_id
1 'polypeptide(L)'
;MSNLAQRPEFKAKYDNYIGGKFVAPAAGKYFDVVSPIDGKVFTQAAHSTKEDLDLAVDSAHKAFQTWGKTSATERSILLNKIAQVMEDNLEYIATVETIDNGKAIRETLAADMPLAIDHFRYFASVIRAEESSIAELDSQTVSIALSEPLGVIAQIIPWNFPILMAVWKLAPALAAGNTVVLKPAESTPISIMVLMELIGDILPPGVINIVNGFGAELGRALVTNKKVSKAAFTGSTATGRLVMQYATENIIPVTLELGGKSPNIFFPSVAEADDAFFDKAVEGAVMFALNQGEICTCPSRLLVHESIYDKFMA
;
A
#
# COMPACT_ATOMS: atom_id res chain seq x y z
N MET A 1 -25.65 -13.56 14.52
CA MET A 1 -24.31 -13.04 14.81
C MET A 1 -23.35 -14.19 14.54
N SER A 2 -22.74 -14.20 13.37
CA SER A 2 -21.73 -15.19 12.99
C SER A 2 -20.58 -15.10 14.00
N ASN A 3 -20.01 -16.22 14.37
CA ASN A 3 -18.76 -16.29 15.12
C ASN A 3 -17.73 -15.41 14.41
N LEU A 4 -17.53 -14.20 14.92
CA LEU A 4 -16.39 -13.37 14.53
C LEU A 4 -15.17 -14.26 14.62
N ALA A 5 -14.42 -14.34 13.53
CA ALA A 5 -13.38 -15.30 13.33
C ALA A 5 -12.51 -15.48 14.57
N GLN A 6 -12.30 -16.74 14.93
CA GLN A 6 -11.39 -17.11 16.00
C GLN A 6 -10.06 -16.37 15.78
N ARG A 7 -9.51 -15.74 16.82
CA ARG A 7 -8.25 -15.00 16.72
C ARG A 7 -7.21 -15.87 16.00
N PRO A 8 -6.60 -15.41 14.90
CA PRO A 8 -5.59 -16.19 14.18
C PRO A 8 -4.43 -16.56 15.10
N GLU A 9 -3.86 -17.72 14.87
CA GLU A 9 -2.57 -18.08 15.46
C GLU A 9 -1.46 -17.38 14.71
N PHE A 10 -0.66 -16.57 15.40
CA PHE A 10 0.50 -15.92 14.82
C PHE A 10 1.76 -16.73 15.09
N LYS A 11 2.70 -16.70 14.16
CA LYS A 11 4.05 -17.21 14.40
C LYS A 11 4.71 -16.43 15.56
N ALA A 12 5.60 -17.06 16.28
CA ALA A 12 6.37 -16.38 17.32
C ALA A 12 7.18 -15.20 16.76
N LYS A 13 7.61 -15.31 15.48
CA LYS A 13 8.30 -14.24 14.76
C LYS A 13 8.13 -14.39 13.24
N TYR A 14 8.17 -13.25 12.56
CA TYR A 14 8.12 -13.13 11.10
C TYR A 14 9.47 -12.65 10.55
N ASP A 15 10.02 -13.42 9.65
CA ASP A 15 11.23 -13.11 8.89
C ASP A 15 10.93 -12.12 7.75
N ASN A 16 11.95 -11.61 7.06
CA ASN A 16 11.76 -10.89 5.79
C ASN A 16 11.28 -11.85 4.70
N TYR A 17 10.57 -11.33 3.68
CA TYR A 17 10.25 -12.11 2.49
C TYR A 17 11.14 -11.65 1.33
N ILE A 18 12.13 -12.46 0.95
CA ILE A 18 13.15 -12.10 -0.04
C ILE A 18 13.37 -13.28 -0.99
N GLY A 19 13.34 -13.02 -2.28
CA GLY A 19 13.64 -14.04 -3.29
C GLY A 19 12.65 -15.21 -3.31
N GLY A 20 11.39 -14.96 -2.96
CA GLY A 20 10.33 -15.96 -2.94
C GLY A 20 10.30 -16.83 -1.68
N LYS A 21 10.99 -16.45 -0.61
CA LYS A 21 11.01 -17.20 0.66
C LYS A 21 11.18 -16.30 1.88
N PHE A 22 10.81 -16.81 3.03
CA PHE A 22 11.07 -16.16 4.31
C PHE A 22 12.53 -16.35 4.71
N VAL A 23 13.22 -15.23 5.03
CA VAL A 23 14.66 -15.17 5.31
C VAL A 23 14.87 -14.43 6.63
N ALA A 24 15.51 -15.06 7.59
CA ALA A 24 15.86 -14.44 8.86
C ALA A 24 16.73 -13.19 8.63
N PRO A 25 16.57 -12.13 9.46
CA PRO A 25 17.39 -10.93 9.33
C PRO A 25 18.88 -11.26 9.57
N ALA A 26 19.76 -10.67 8.77
CA ALA A 26 21.20 -10.94 8.78
C ALA A 26 21.83 -10.77 10.19
N ALA A 27 21.36 -9.77 10.94
CA ALA A 27 21.80 -9.54 12.32
C ALA A 27 21.15 -10.46 13.37
N GLY A 28 20.21 -11.33 12.96
CA GLY A 28 19.45 -12.21 13.87
C GLY A 28 18.53 -11.47 14.86
N LYS A 29 18.25 -10.18 14.63
CA LYS A 29 17.46 -9.33 15.54
C LYS A 29 16.01 -9.24 15.09
N TYR A 30 15.12 -9.12 16.08
CA TYR A 30 13.69 -8.92 15.89
C TYR A 30 13.22 -7.82 16.83
N PHE A 31 12.11 -7.20 16.52
CA PHE A 31 11.42 -6.24 17.38
C PHE A 31 9.99 -6.70 17.66
N ASP A 32 9.49 -6.32 18.84
CA ASP A 32 8.14 -6.68 19.29
C ASP A 32 7.09 -5.92 18.48
N VAL A 33 6.05 -6.63 18.07
CA VAL A 33 4.86 -6.05 17.43
C VAL A 33 3.71 -6.09 18.43
N VAL A 34 3.21 -4.90 18.75
CA VAL A 34 2.18 -4.69 19.77
C VAL A 34 0.83 -4.45 19.09
N SER A 35 -0.20 -5.21 19.48
CA SER A 35 -1.56 -4.92 19.01
C SER A 35 -2.12 -3.71 19.73
N PRO A 36 -2.64 -2.69 19.03
CA PRO A 36 -3.30 -1.55 19.65
C PRO A 36 -4.60 -1.91 20.40
N ILE A 37 -5.19 -3.08 20.10
CA ILE A 37 -6.44 -3.53 20.71
C ILE A 37 -6.30 -3.78 22.23
N ASP A 38 -5.19 -4.38 22.64
CA ASP A 38 -4.97 -4.79 24.04
C ASP A 38 -3.62 -4.34 24.61
N GLY A 39 -2.79 -3.65 23.80
CA GLY A 39 -1.47 -3.18 24.19
C GLY A 39 -0.45 -4.29 24.43
N LYS A 40 -0.71 -5.52 23.96
CA LYS A 40 0.18 -6.66 24.16
C LYS A 40 0.98 -7.00 22.93
N VAL A 41 2.20 -7.47 23.16
CA VAL A 41 3.01 -8.10 22.13
C VAL A 41 2.32 -9.38 21.68
N PHE A 42 2.05 -9.51 20.37
CA PHE A 42 1.44 -10.71 19.82
C PHE A 42 2.36 -11.50 18.91
N THR A 43 3.45 -10.89 18.45
CA THR A 43 4.51 -11.51 17.65
C THR A 43 5.73 -10.60 17.60
N GLN A 44 6.77 -11.04 16.85
CA GLN A 44 7.94 -10.24 16.53
C GLN A 44 8.14 -10.17 15.01
N ALA A 45 8.73 -9.07 14.51
CA ALA A 45 9.12 -8.89 13.12
C ALA A 45 10.62 -8.67 12.98
N ALA A 46 11.18 -9.02 11.82
CA ALA A 46 12.59 -8.89 11.53
C ALA A 46 13.07 -7.44 11.70
N HIS A 47 14.14 -7.22 12.46
CA HIS A 47 14.86 -5.96 12.56
C HIS A 47 16.02 -5.98 11.57
N SER A 48 15.75 -5.60 10.35
CA SER A 48 16.69 -5.68 9.25
C SER A 48 17.73 -4.58 9.28
N THR A 49 18.83 -4.87 8.63
CA THR A 49 19.94 -3.95 8.39
C THR A 49 20.05 -3.62 6.90
N LYS A 50 21.02 -2.79 6.56
CA LYS A 50 21.35 -2.52 5.15
C LYS A 50 21.70 -3.79 4.37
N GLU A 51 22.27 -4.81 5.00
CA GLU A 51 22.63 -6.07 4.36
C GLU A 51 21.37 -6.82 3.85
N ASP A 52 20.32 -6.90 4.68
CA ASP A 52 19.04 -7.49 4.28
C ASP A 52 18.41 -6.72 3.12
N LEU A 53 18.51 -5.39 3.17
CA LEU A 53 18.00 -4.52 2.15
C LEU A 53 18.72 -4.71 0.82
N ASP A 54 20.04 -4.76 0.83
CA ASP A 54 20.86 -5.00 -0.37
C ASP A 54 20.53 -6.38 -0.97
N LEU A 55 20.35 -7.41 -0.15
CA LEU A 55 19.91 -8.74 -0.59
C LEU A 55 18.55 -8.68 -1.29
N ALA A 56 17.58 -7.94 -0.73
CA ALA A 56 16.26 -7.77 -1.32
C ALA A 56 16.31 -7.02 -2.65
N VAL A 57 17.08 -5.93 -2.73
CA VAL A 57 17.25 -5.15 -3.96
C VAL A 57 17.97 -5.99 -5.04
N ASP A 58 18.97 -6.77 -4.66
CA ASP A 58 19.69 -7.67 -5.58
C ASP A 58 18.77 -8.76 -6.13
N SER A 59 17.92 -9.33 -5.26
CA SER A 59 16.90 -10.31 -5.65
C SER A 59 15.89 -9.69 -6.64
N ALA A 60 15.39 -8.49 -6.35
CA ALA A 60 14.47 -7.75 -7.21
C ALA A 60 15.11 -7.43 -8.58
N HIS A 61 16.34 -6.95 -8.57
CA HIS A 61 17.07 -6.63 -9.79
C HIS A 61 17.32 -7.86 -10.67
N LYS A 62 17.63 -8.99 -10.06
CA LYS A 62 17.77 -10.27 -10.78
C LYS A 62 16.45 -10.74 -11.39
N ALA A 63 15.36 -10.69 -10.62
CA ALA A 63 14.02 -11.07 -11.09
C ALA A 63 13.53 -10.17 -12.23
N PHE A 64 13.87 -8.90 -12.22
CA PHE A 64 13.49 -7.95 -13.26
C PHE A 64 13.97 -8.36 -14.66
N GLN A 65 15.10 -9.06 -14.79
CA GLN A 65 15.66 -9.48 -16.08
C GLN A 65 14.73 -10.41 -16.87
N THR A 66 13.85 -11.11 -16.19
CA THR A 66 12.83 -12.00 -16.76
C THR A 66 11.43 -11.42 -16.62
N TRP A 67 11.04 -10.96 -15.43
CA TRP A 67 9.73 -10.40 -15.16
C TRP A 67 9.39 -9.19 -16.02
N GLY A 68 10.33 -8.26 -16.22
CA GLY A 68 10.14 -7.08 -17.07
C GLY A 68 9.89 -7.39 -18.54
N LYS A 69 10.12 -8.64 -18.97
CA LYS A 69 9.90 -9.11 -20.35
C LYS A 69 8.64 -9.94 -20.51
N THR A 70 7.90 -10.20 -19.41
CA THR A 70 6.62 -10.92 -19.48
C THR A 70 5.58 -10.10 -20.22
N SER A 71 4.64 -10.77 -20.87
CA SER A 71 3.54 -10.10 -21.56
C SER A 71 2.53 -9.48 -20.58
N ALA A 72 1.81 -8.45 -21.04
CA ALA A 72 0.69 -7.88 -20.28
C ALA A 72 -0.34 -8.96 -19.90
N THR A 73 -0.59 -9.94 -20.79
CA THR A 73 -1.50 -11.03 -20.53
C THR A 73 -1.04 -11.93 -19.38
N GLU A 74 0.23 -12.32 -19.34
CA GLU A 74 0.78 -13.14 -18.26
C GLU A 74 0.66 -12.42 -16.92
N ARG A 75 1.05 -11.14 -16.86
CA ARG A 75 0.93 -10.31 -15.64
C ARG A 75 -0.52 -10.17 -15.20
N SER A 76 -1.44 -9.89 -16.12
CA SER A 76 -2.89 -9.81 -15.86
C SER A 76 -3.43 -11.09 -15.20
N ILE A 77 -3.07 -12.28 -15.73
CA ILE A 77 -3.50 -13.56 -15.17
C ILE A 77 -3.00 -13.74 -13.72
N LEU A 78 -1.73 -13.44 -13.47
CA LEU A 78 -1.14 -13.58 -12.13
C LEU A 78 -1.73 -12.59 -11.11
N LEU A 79 -1.99 -11.34 -11.50
CA LEU A 79 -2.65 -10.35 -10.65
C LEU A 79 -4.08 -10.74 -10.30
N ASN A 80 -4.85 -11.26 -11.27
CA ASN A 80 -6.19 -11.80 -10.99
C ASN A 80 -6.15 -13.02 -10.05
N LYS A 81 -5.11 -13.86 -10.16
CA LYS A 81 -4.92 -14.98 -9.22
C LYS A 81 -4.62 -14.49 -7.81
N ILE A 82 -3.82 -13.44 -7.64
CA ILE A 82 -3.60 -12.79 -6.35
C ILE A 82 -4.93 -12.27 -5.78
N ALA A 83 -5.71 -11.53 -6.58
CA ALA A 83 -7.01 -11.01 -6.17
C ALA A 83 -7.95 -12.13 -5.72
N GLN A 84 -7.98 -13.26 -6.43
CA GLN A 84 -8.82 -14.41 -6.07
C GLN A 84 -8.39 -15.04 -4.74
N VAL A 85 -7.08 -15.24 -4.52
CA VAL A 85 -6.58 -15.77 -3.24
C VAL A 85 -6.90 -14.83 -2.08
N MET A 86 -6.80 -13.51 -2.29
CA MET A 86 -7.21 -12.53 -1.27
C MET A 86 -8.71 -12.61 -0.98
N GLU A 87 -9.55 -12.76 -2.01
CA GLU A 87 -11.01 -12.89 -1.86
C GLU A 87 -11.39 -14.18 -1.11
N ASP A 88 -10.77 -15.30 -1.47
CA ASP A 88 -10.99 -16.60 -0.82
C ASP A 88 -10.57 -16.60 0.66
N ASN A 89 -9.68 -15.68 1.07
CA ASN A 89 -9.17 -15.53 2.44
C ASN A 89 -9.55 -14.18 3.09
N LEU A 90 -10.58 -13.50 2.57
CA LEU A 90 -10.92 -12.12 2.95
C LEU A 90 -11.10 -11.96 4.46
N GLU A 91 -11.90 -12.80 5.11
CA GLU A 91 -12.17 -12.71 6.55
C GLU A 91 -10.91 -12.93 7.40
N TYR A 92 -10.06 -13.86 6.98
CA TYR A 92 -8.79 -14.14 7.65
C TYR A 92 -7.84 -12.93 7.57
N ILE A 93 -7.62 -12.40 6.37
CA ILE A 93 -6.73 -11.25 6.16
C ILE A 93 -7.27 -10.01 6.87
N ALA A 94 -8.59 -9.76 6.81
CA ALA A 94 -9.24 -8.65 7.51
C ALA A 94 -9.07 -8.74 9.03
N THR A 95 -9.14 -9.95 9.59
CA THR A 95 -8.93 -10.17 11.03
C THR A 95 -7.48 -9.91 11.43
N VAL A 96 -6.52 -10.37 10.63
CA VAL A 96 -5.09 -10.09 10.82
C VAL A 96 -4.82 -8.59 10.79
N GLU A 97 -5.34 -7.88 9.78
CA GLU A 97 -5.20 -6.42 9.63
C GLU A 97 -5.76 -5.69 10.85
N THR A 98 -6.93 -6.10 11.35
CA THR A 98 -7.54 -5.53 12.55
C THR A 98 -6.65 -5.71 13.78
N ILE A 99 -6.02 -6.86 13.96
CA ILE A 99 -5.14 -7.13 15.10
C ILE A 99 -3.84 -6.33 15.01
N ASP A 100 -3.29 -6.22 13.80
CA ASP A 100 -2.03 -5.52 13.53
C ASP A 100 -2.17 -3.99 13.65
N ASN A 101 -3.29 -3.43 13.16
CA ASN A 101 -3.52 -1.98 13.09
C ASN A 101 -4.42 -1.43 14.22
N GLY A 102 -5.34 -2.25 14.76
CA GLY A 102 -6.31 -1.84 15.77
C GLY A 102 -7.63 -1.28 15.22
N LYS A 103 -7.80 -1.12 13.91
CA LYS A 103 -9.05 -0.62 13.32
C LYS A 103 -10.20 -1.62 13.46
N ALA A 104 -11.42 -1.12 13.36
CA ALA A 104 -12.61 -1.94 13.49
C ALA A 104 -12.70 -3.01 12.38
N ILE A 105 -12.99 -4.26 12.77
CA ILE A 105 -13.13 -5.39 11.83
C ILE A 105 -14.19 -5.13 10.74
N ARG A 106 -15.23 -4.34 11.02
CA ARG A 106 -16.23 -3.94 10.01
C ARG A 106 -15.62 -3.14 8.87
N GLU A 107 -14.58 -2.33 9.15
CA GLU A 107 -13.91 -1.49 8.15
C GLU A 107 -12.96 -2.32 7.31
N THR A 108 -12.20 -3.23 7.93
CA THR A 108 -11.32 -4.13 7.18
C THR A 108 -12.10 -5.09 6.29
N LEU A 109 -13.26 -5.62 6.76
CA LEU A 109 -14.14 -6.51 5.99
C LEU A 109 -14.90 -5.80 4.87
N ALA A 110 -15.44 -4.60 5.14
CA ALA A 110 -16.35 -3.92 4.22
C ALA A 110 -15.67 -2.89 3.30
N ALA A 111 -14.47 -2.44 3.64
CA ALA A 111 -13.76 -1.41 2.90
C ALA A 111 -12.34 -1.85 2.49
N ASP A 112 -11.43 -2.10 3.42
CA ASP A 112 -10.02 -2.26 3.12
C ASP A 112 -9.74 -3.45 2.20
N MET A 113 -10.23 -4.63 2.56
CA MET A 113 -9.98 -5.86 1.79
C MET A 113 -10.69 -5.87 0.44
N PRO A 114 -12.00 -5.54 0.35
CA PRO A 114 -12.67 -5.42 -0.95
C PRO A 114 -11.98 -4.44 -1.89
N LEU A 115 -11.56 -3.28 -1.39
CA LEU A 115 -10.88 -2.27 -2.20
C LEU A 115 -9.48 -2.74 -2.63
N ALA A 116 -8.74 -3.43 -1.78
CA ALA A 116 -7.45 -4.01 -2.13
C ALA A 116 -7.58 -5.09 -3.23
N ILE A 117 -8.58 -5.96 -3.13
CA ILE A 117 -8.90 -6.98 -4.13
C ILE A 117 -9.26 -6.33 -5.47
N ASP A 118 -10.12 -5.32 -5.44
CA ASP A 118 -10.55 -4.58 -6.63
C ASP A 118 -9.37 -3.89 -7.34
N HIS A 119 -8.42 -3.34 -6.60
CA HIS A 119 -7.21 -2.73 -7.16
C HIS A 119 -6.37 -3.72 -7.96
N PHE A 120 -6.17 -4.93 -7.48
CA PHE A 120 -5.47 -5.95 -8.27
C PHE A 120 -6.24 -6.29 -9.55
N ARG A 121 -7.57 -6.42 -9.49
CA ARG A 121 -8.43 -6.67 -10.65
C ARG A 121 -8.41 -5.52 -11.64
N TYR A 122 -8.47 -4.28 -11.12
CA TYR A 122 -8.40 -3.08 -11.94
C TYR A 122 -7.10 -3.03 -12.75
N PHE A 123 -5.93 -3.14 -12.09
CA PHE A 123 -4.65 -3.08 -12.78
C PHE A 123 -4.37 -4.30 -13.65
N ALA A 124 -4.90 -5.47 -13.32
CA ALA A 124 -4.90 -6.64 -14.20
C ALA A 124 -5.66 -6.40 -15.50
N SER A 125 -6.73 -5.58 -15.45
CA SER A 125 -7.53 -5.23 -16.62
C SER A 125 -6.91 -4.11 -17.43
N VAL A 126 -6.49 -3.03 -16.76
CA VAL A 126 -5.91 -1.82 -17.38
C VAL A 126 -4.68 -2.14 -18.20
N ILE A 127 -3.77 -2.98 -17.70
CA ILE A 127 -2.53 -3.28 -18.42
C ILE A 127 -2.78 -3.97 -19.77
N ARG A 128 -3.91 -4.64 -19.96
CA ARG A 128 -4.29 -5.25 -21.22
C ARG A 128 -4.92 -4.28 -22.21
N ALA A 129 -5.37 -3.13 -21.72
CA ALA A 129 -5.97 -2.06 -22.51
C ALA A 129 -5.00 -0.90 -22.77
N GLU A 130 -3.77 -0.97 -22.25
CA GLU A 130 -2.75 0.05 -22.50
C GLU A 130 -2.33 0.03 -23.96
N GLU A 131 -2.39 1.20 -24.59
CA GLU A 131 -2.04 1.40 -25.98
C GLU A 131 -0.72 2.17 -26.10
N SER A 132 0.04 1.85 -27.14
CA SER A 132 1.19 2.61 -27.58
C SER A 132 0.79 3.58 -28.68
N SER A 133 1.57 4.65 -28.89
CA SER A 133 1.24 5.62 -29.93
C SER A 133 2.22 5.57 -31.10
N ILE A 134 1.67 5.83 -32.30
CA ILE A 134 2.42 6.05 -33.52
C ILE A 134 2.05 7.42 -34.08
N ALA A 135 3.04 8.21 -34.50
CA ALA A 135 2.83 9.49 -35.16
C ALA A 135 3.66 9.55 -36.43
N GLU A 136 3.07 9.93 -37.55
CA GLU A 136 3.77 10.29 -38.76
C GLU A 136 4.30 11.74 -38.63
N LEU A 137 5.64 11.91 -38.70
CA LEU A 137 6.29 13.22 -38.62
C LEU A 137 6.40 13.87 -40.00
N ASP A 138 6.68 13.06 -41.00
CA ASP A 138 6.68 13.41 -42.43
C ASP A 138 6.51 12.13 -43.27
N SER A 139 6.57 12.27 -44.60
CA SER A 139 6.37 11.15 -45.54
C SER A 139 7.42 10.02 -45.46
N GLN A 140 8.49 10.20 -44.70
CA GLN A 140 9.61 9.24 -44.58
C GLN A 140 9.88 8.85 -43.12
N THR A 141 9.26 9.50 -42.12
CA THR A 141 9.60 9.35 -40.71
C THR A 141 8.37 9.08 -39.87
N VAL A 142 8.41 8.02 -39.09
CA VAL A 142 7.40 7.71 -38.04
C VAL A 142 8.04 7.72 -36.67
N SER A 143 7.32 8.23 -35.68
CA SER A 143 7.65 8.13 -34.25
C SER A 143 6.79 7.07 -33.59
N ILE A 144 7.40 6.17 -32.83
CA ILE A 144 6.71 5.14 -32.06
C ILE A 144 7.06 5.34 -30.59
N ALA A 145 6.04 5.50 -29.74
CA ALA A 145 6.22 5.55 -28.28
C ALA A 145 5.75 4.24 -27.67
N LEU A 146 6.64 3.57 -26.94
CA LEU A 146 6.37 2.32 -26.22
C LEU A 146 6.54 2.55 -24.73
N SER A 147 5.62 1.99 -23.91
CA SER A 147 5.77 1.97 -22.46
C SER A 147 6.64 0.77 -22.05
N GLU A 148 7.66 1.03 -21.23
CA GLU A 148 8.55 0.00 -20.70
C GLU A 148 8.60 0.05 -19.18
N PRO A 149 8.79 -1.11 -18.48
CA PRO A 149 8.97 -1.12 -17.04
C PRO A 149 10.26 -0.40 -16.62
N LEU A 150 10.20 0.32 -15.50
CA LEU A 150 11.33 1.11 -14.99
C LEU A 150 12.45 0.25 -14.37
N GLY A 151 12.10 -0.84 -13.71
CA GLY A 151 13.06 -1.67 -12.99
C GLY A 151 12.61 -2.02 -11.57
N VAL A 152 13.51 -1.84 -10.59
CA VAL A 152 13.22 -2.06 -9.16
C VAL A 152 12.55 -0.83 -8.57
N ILE A 153 11.38 -1.00 -7.96
CA ILE A 153 10.64 0.07 -7.30
C ILE A 153 10.78 -0.07 -5.79
N ALA A 154 11.33 0.95 -5.14
CA ALA A 154 11.32 1.09 -3.69
C ALA A 154 9.92 1.56 -3.24
N GLN A 155 9.27 0.80 -2.37
CA GLN A 155 7.95 1.12 -1.84
C GLN A 155 7.99 1.23 -0.33
N ILE A 156 7.51 2.35 0.22
CA ILE A 156 7.43 2.58 1.66
C ILE A 156 6.00 2.94 1.98
N ILE A 157 5.38 2.17 2.87
CA ILE A 157 3.96 2.30 3.20
C ILE A 157 3.74 2.70 4.66
N PRO A 158 2.65 3.42 4.96
CA PRO A 158 2.28 3.83 6.31
C PRO A 158 1.55 2.72 7.06
N TRP A 159 1.22 3.03 8.31
CA TRP A 159 0.57 2.13 9.27
C TRP A 159 -0.97 2.18 9.23
N ASN A 160 -1.58 3.22 8.67
CA ASN A 160 -3.04 3.44 8.79
C ASN A 160 -3.89 2.55 7.87
N PHE A 161 -3.36 2.07 6.77
CA PHE A 161 -3.97 1.11 5.84
C PHE A 161 -2.90 0.14 5.32
N PRO A 162 -2.38 -0.79 6.15
CA PRO A 162 -1.21 -1.58 5.79
C PRO A 162 -1.35 -2.31 4.46
N ILE A 163 -2.32 -3.22 4.32
CA ILE A 163 -2.52 -4.00 3.08
C ILE A 163 -3.00 -3.10 1.94
N LEU A 164 -3.95 -2.20 2.18
CA LEU A 164 -4.48 -1.36 1.11
C LEU A 164 -3.38 -0.47 0.50
N MET A 165 -2.52 0.14 1.32
CA MET A 165 -1.40 0.96 0.83
C MET A 165 -0.31 0.13 0.17
N ALA A 166 -0.09 -1.11 0.62
CA ALA A 166 0.76 -2.05 -0.09
C ALA A 166 0.22 -2.34 -1.48
N VAL A 167 -1.05 -2.70 -1.59
CA VAL A 167 -1.70 -3.04 -2.87
C VAL A 167 -1.74 -1.86 -3.83
N TRP A 168 -2.02 -0.64 -3.36
CA TRP A 168 -2.00 0.58 -4.19
C TRP A 168 -0.65 0.83 -4.87
N LYS A 169 0.42 0.28 -4.31
CA LYS A 169 1.77 0.36 -4.88
C LYS A 169 2.17 -0.90 -5.62
N LEU A 170 1.82 -2.08 -5.09
CA LEU A 170 2.15 -3.37 -5.70
C LEU A 170 1.42 -3.56 -7.03
N ALA A 171 0.10 -3.37 -7.05
CA ALA A 171 -0.71 -3.69 -8.23
C ALA A 171 -0.27 -2.93 -9.49
N PRO A 172 -0.12 -1.59 -9.51
CA PRO A 172 0.36 -0.88 -10.69
C PRO A 172 1.82 -1.20 -11.04
N ALA A 173 2.70 -1.38 -10.04
CA ALA A 173 4.09 -1.68 -10.30
C ALA A 173 4.26 -3.04 -10.98
N LEU A 174 3.57 -4.06 -10.47
CA LEU A 174 3.60 -5.42 -11.01
C LEU A 174 2.91 -5.50 -12.39
N ALA A 175 1.77 -4.84 -12.55
CA ALA A 175 1.08 -4.74 -13.83
C ALA A 175 1.99 -4.17 -14.92
N ALA A 176 2.73 -3.10 -14.61
CA ALA A 176 3.69 -2.49 -15.52
C ALA A 176 5.00 -3.30 -15.73
N GLY A 177 5.17 -4.46 -15.07
CA GLY A 177 6.35 -5.32 -15.23
C GLY A 177 7.54 -4.93 -14.35
N ASN A 178 7.35 -4.11 -13.34
CA ASN A 178 8.40 -3.76 -12.37
C ASN A 178 8.51 -4.82 -11.28
N THR A 179 9.67 -4.88 -10.64
CA THR A 179 9.90 -5.64 -9.39
C THR A 179 9.94 -4.69 -8.20
N VAL A 180 9.68 -5.22 -7.00
CA VAL A 180 9.42 -4.38 -5.84
C VAL A 180 10.26 -4.81 -4.64
N VAL A 181 10.78 -3.81 -3.92
CA VAL A 181 11.22 -3.93 -2.53
C VAL A 181 10.33 -3.02 -1.68
N LEU A 182 9.48 -3.64 -0.85
CA LEU A 182 8.53 -2.94 -0.01
C LEU A 182 8.97 -2.97 1.45
N LYS A 183 8.95 -1.78 2.09
CA LYS A 183 9.14 -1.60 3.52
C LYS A 183 7.81 -1.19 4.17
N PRO A 184 7.17 -2.07 4.94
CA PRO A 184 5.99 -1.70 5.73
C PRO A 184 6.35 -0.77 6.89
N ALA A 185 5.36 -0.12 7.49
CA ALA A 185 5.55 0.58 8.75
C ALA A 185 5.94 -0.42 9.85
N GLU A 186 6.85 -0.04 10.72
CA GLU A 186 7.32 -0.87 11.83
C GLU A 186 6.22 -1.17 12.86
N SER A 187 5.18 -0.34 12.94
CA SER A 187 4.04 -0.54 13.84
C SER A 187 3.02 -1.54 13.32
N THR A 188 2.98 -1.80 12.00
CA THR A 188 1.96 -2.67 11.36
C THR A 188 2.59 -3.53 10.25
N PRO A 189 3.59 -4.37 10.57
CA PRO A 189 4.30 -5.13 9.55
C PRO A 189 3.68 -6.49 9.24
N ILE A 190 2.71 -6.98 10.06
CA ILE A 190 2.35 -8.40 10.05
C ILE A 190 1.33 -8.74 8.98
N SER A 191 0.36 -7.88 8.73
CA SER A 191 -0.69 -8.17 7.75
C SER A 191 -0.12 -8.43 6.34
N ILE A 192 0.89 -7.65 5.91
CA ILE A 192 1.55 -7.89 4.63
C ILE A 192 2.40 -9.18 4.62
N MET A 193 2.99 -9.56 5.76
CA MET A 193 3.74 -10.82 5.87
C MET A 193 2.82 -12.02 5.77
N VAL A 194 1.64 -11.98 6.40
CA VAL A 194 0.60 -13.00 6.27
C VAL A 194 0.06 -13.05 4.83
N LEU A 195 -0.10 -11.91 4.17
CA LEU A 195 -0.46 -11.90 2.75
C LEU A 195 0.61 -12.63 1.91
N MET A 196 1.91 -12.44 2.18
CA MET A 196 2.97 -13.18 1.48
C MET A 196 2.93 -14.69 1.73
N GLU A 197 2.43 -15.16 2.87
CA GLU A 197 2.21 -16.59 3.12
C GLU A 197 1.16 -17.19 2.18
N LEU A 198 0.18 -16.39 1.78
CA LEU A 198 -0.93 -16.82 0.91
C LEU A 198 -0.60 -16.70 -0.58
N ILE A 199 0.14 -15.67 -0.99
CA ILE A 199 0.34 -15.34 -2.40
C ILE A 199 1.78 -15.53 -2.88
N GLY A 200 2.73 -15.84 -2.00
CA GLY A 200 4.16 -15.84 -2.31
C GLY A 200 4.57 -16.76 -3.45
N ASP A 201 3.86 -17.87 -3.64
CA ASP A 201 4.13 -18.84 -4.71
C ASP A 201 3.45 -18.48 -6.05
N ILE A 202 2.68 -17.39 -6.12
CA ILE A 202 1.97 -16.99 -7.36
C ILE A 202 2.92 -16.32 -8.34
N LEU A 203 3.82 -15.51 -7.83
CA LEU A 203 4.78 -14.73 -8.64
C LEU A 203 6.16 -15.39 -8.64
N PRO A 204 6.95 -15.17 -9.69
CA PRO A 204 8.33 -15.64 -9.70
C PRO A 204 9.15 -15.11 -8.52
N PRO A 205 10.09 -15.90 -7.97
CA PRO A 205 10.93 -15.49 -6.86
C PRO A 205 11.64 -14.15 -7.11
N GLY A 206 11.56 -13.23 -6.16
CA GLY A 206 12.20 -11.91 -6.22
C GLY A 206 11.38 -10.81 -6.89
N VAL A 207 10.22 -11.11 -7.47
CA VAL A 207 9.32 -10.08 -8.04
C VAL A 207 8.76 -9.17 -6.95
N ILE A 208 8.39 -9.73 -5.80
CA ILE A 208 8.07 -9.00 -4.57
C ILE A 208 9.11 -9.38 -3.51
N ASN A 209 9.62 -8.37 -2.80
CA ASN A 209 10.46 -8.54 -1.61
C ASN A 209 9.96 -7.60 -0.52
N ILE A 210 9.84 -8.11 0.71
CA ILE A 210 9.40 -7.34 1.88
C ILE A 210 10.53 -7.31 2.90
N VAL A 211 10.95 -6.12 3.32
CA VAL A 211 12.00 -5.92 4.32
C VAL A 211 11.42 -5.15 5.49
N ASN A 212 11.33 -5.81 6.65
CA ASN A 212 10.87 -5.22 7.89
C ASN A 212 12.00 -4.49 8.62
N GLY A 213 11.67 -3.45 9.36
CA GLY A 213 12.62 -2.66 10.15
C GLY A 213 12.23 -1.20 10.23
N PHE A 214 13.03 -0.41 10.90
CA PHE A 214 12.75 0.99 11.19
C PHE A 214 13.02 1.90 10.00
N GLY A 215 12.05 2.79 9.71
CA GLY A 215 12.15 3.73 8.60
C GLY A 215 13.37 4.66 8.66
N ALA A 216 13.76 5.07 9.87
CA ALA A 216 14.93 5.90 10.09
C ALA A 216 16.25 5.20 9.73
N GLU A 217 16.32 3.87 9.84
CA GLU A 217 17.52 3.08 9.57
C GLU A 217 17.59 2.64 8.10
N LEU A 218 16.46 2.22 7.53
CA LEU A 218 16.41 1.59 6.20
C LEU A 218 16.00 2.54 5.07
N GLY A 219 15.21 3.58 5.37
CA GLY A 219 14.57 4.41 4.34
C GLY A 219 15.56 5.07 3.38
N ARG A 220 16.63 5.67 3.92
CA ARG A 220 17.67 6.27 3.08
C ARG A 220 18.37 5.21 2.24
N ALA A 221 18.83 4.11 2.87
CA ALA A 221 19.57 3.06 2.17
C ALA A 221 18.76 2.43 1.04
N LEU A 222 17.43 2.30 1.20
CA LEU A 222 16.53 1.80 0.15
C LEU A 222 16.45 2.78 -1.03
N VAL A 223 16.17 4.05 -0.77
CA VAL A 223 15.95 5.04 -1.83
C VAL A 223 17.24 5.40 -2.57
N THR A 224 18.39 5.39 -1.88
CA THR A 224 19.69 5.72 -2.49
C THR A 224 20.42 4.53 -3.10
N ASN A 225 19.83 3.33 -3.09
CA ASN A 225 20.44 2.18 -3.73
C ASN A 225 20.46 2.35 -5.27
N LYS A 226 21.61 2.20 -5.87
CA LYS A 226 21.85 2.45 -7.32
C LYS A 226 21.04 1.55 -8.27
N LYS A 227 20.50 0.42 -7.78
CA LYS A 227 19.65 -0.48 -8.55
C LYS A 227 18.16 -0.14 -8.45
N VAL A 228 17.79 0.81 -7.60
CA VAL A 228 16.42 1.32 -7.49
C VAL A 228 16.17 2.35 -8.58
N SER A 229 15.09 2.17 -9.33
CA SER A 229 14.73 3.03 -10.48
C SER A 229 13.65 4.05 -10.15
N LYS A 230 12.88 3.86 -9.06
CA LYS A 230 11.84 4.78 -8.59
C LYS A 230 11.55 4.54 -7.11
N ALA A 231 11.17 5.59 -6.39
CA ALA A 231 10.61 5.48 -5.05
C ALA A 231 9.13 5.86 -5.03
N ALA A 232 8.32 5.06 -4.32
CA ALA A 232 6.90 5.33 -4.06
C ALA A 232 6.68 5.32 -2.54
N PHE A 233 6.31 6.46 -1.99
CA PHE A 233 6.15 6.68 -0.56
C PHE A 233 4.74 7.14 -0.23
N THR A 234 4.16 6.59 0.84
CA THR A 234 2.98 7.16 1.51
C THR A 234 3.29 7.34 2.99
N GLY A 235 3.01 8.51 3.53
CA GLY A 235 3.23 8.82 4.94
C GLY A 235 3.22 10.31 5.25
N SER A 236 3.99 10.73 6.26
CA SER A 236 4.03 12.13 6.68
C SER A 236 4.74 13.03 5.66
N THR A 237 4.31 14.29 5.56
CA THR A 237 4.97 15.31 4.72
C THR A 237 6.44 15.48 5.07
N ALA A 238 6.79 15.40 6.36
CA ALA A 238 8.19 15.51 6.81
C ALA A 238 9.06 14.39 6.24
N THR A 239 8.60 13.14 6.32
CA THR A 239 9.30 11.98 5.74
C THR A 239 9.31 12.02 4.22
N GLY A 240 8.21 12.49 3.58
CA GLY A 240 8.16 12.64 2.12
C GLY A 240 9.24 13.60 1.59
N ARG A 241 9.51 14.70 2.30
CA ARG A 241 10.63 15.60 1.97
C ARG A 241 11.98 14.89 2.02
N LEU A 242 12.21 14.05 3.04
CA LEU A 242 13.44 13.27 3.15
C LEU A 242 13.56 12.27 1.99
N VAL A 243 12.47 11.57 1.64
CA VAL A 243 12.46 10.64 0.50
C VAL A 243 12.81 11.36 -0.81
N MET A 244 12.25 12.56 -1.05
CA MET A 244 12.64 13.38 -2.20
C MET A 244 14.12 13.74 -2.18
N GLN A 245 14.65 14.19 -1.03
CA GLN A 245 16.06 14.52 -0.87
C GLN A 245 16.96 13.30 -1.15
N TYR A 246 16.60 12.11 -0.66
CA TYR A 246 17.36 10.89 -0.93
C TYR A 246 17.33 10.51 -2.42
N ALA A 247 16.19 10.65 -3.06
CA ALA A 247 16.02 10.33 -4.49
C ALA A 247 16.90 11.20 -5.40
N THR A 248 17.26 12.41 -4.98
CA THR A 248 18.16 13.28 -5.76
C THR A 248 19.57 12.72 -5.89
N GLU A 249 20.02 11.84 -5.00
CA GLU A 249 21.35 11.22 -5.08
C GLU A 249 21.55 10.40 -6.39
N ASN A 250 20.47 9.78 -6.87
CA ASN A 250 20.47 8.99 -8.11
C ASN A 250 19.53 9.57 -9.18
N ILE A 251 18.91 10.74 -8.94
CA ILE A 251 17.98 11.42 -9.85
C ILE A 251 16.81 10.51 -10.27
N ILE A 252 16.30 9.68 -9.33
CA ILE A 252 15.19 8.78 -9.59
C ILE A 252 13.83 9.48 -9.38
N PRO A 253 12.79 9.13 -10.18
CA PRO A 253 11.45 9.66 -9.99
C PRO A 253 10.84 9.21 -8.66
N VAL A 254 10.00 10.08 -8.08
CA VAL A 254 9.32 9.84 -6.81
C VAL A 254 7.82 10.05 -6.97
N THR A 255 7.02 9.15 -6.39
CA THR A 255 5.60 9.37 -6.15
C THR A 255 5.38 9.50 -4.65
N LEU A 256 4.74 10.60 -4.22
CA LEU A 256 4.47 10.91 -2.82
C LEU A 256 2.97 11.01 -2.58
N GLU A 257 2.46 10.21 -1.66
CA GLU A 257 1.13 10.33 -1.09
C GLU A 257 1.28 10.79 0.36
N LEU A 258 0.77 11.97 0.68
CA LEU A 258 1.06 12.65 1.95
C LEU A 258 -0.23 12.98 2.69
N GLY A 259 -0.09 13.42 3.94
CA GLY A 259 -1.20 13.86 4.76
C GLY A 259 -1.78 15.21 4.30
N GLY A 260 -3.00 15.47 4.73
CA GLY A 260 -3.71 16.71 4.45
C GLY A 260 -4.62 17.12 5.60
N LYS A 261 -5.23 18.30 5.45
CA LYS A 261 -6.26 18.86 6.32
C LYS A 261 -7.40 19.39 5.44
N SER A 262 -8.05 18.49 4.69
CA SER A 262 -9.12 18.82 3.76
C SER A 262 -10.31 19.48 4.48
N PRO A 263 -10.90 20.54 3.93
CA PRO A 263 -12.13 21.13 4.48
C PRO A 263 -13.35 20.32 4.05
N ASN A 264 -14.34 20.24 4.93
CA ASN A 264 -15.69 19.79 4.66
C ASN A 264 -16.60 21.04 4.79
N ILE A 265 -17.18 21.51 3.69
CA ILE A 265 -17.82 22.82 3.61
C ILE A 265 -19.33 22.67 3.39
N PHE A 266 -20.12 23.26 4.26
CA PHE A 266 -21.58 23.21 4.23
C PHE A 266 -22.16 24.63 4.04
N PHE A 267 -22.83 24.83 2.89
CA PHE A 267 -23.49 26.07 2.53
C PHE A 267 -24.93 26.12 3.03
N PRO A 268 -25.59 27.29 3.11
CA PRO A 268 -26.97 27.43 3.60
C PRO A 268 -27.98 26.51 2.93
N SER A 269 -27.83 26.24 1.63
CA SER A 269 -28.71 25.38 0.86
C SER A 269 -28.86 23.95 1.38
N VAL A 270 -27.90 23.45 2.15
CA VAL A 270 -27.96 22.11 2.77
C VAL A 270 -29.10 22.00 3.78
N ALA A 271 -29.50 23.14 4.41
CA ALA A 271 -30.49 23.20 5.49
C ALA A 271 -31.81 23.89 5.07
N GLU A 272 -32.07 24.10 3.75
CA GLU A 272 -33.30 24.65 3.26
C GLU A 272 -34.52 23.79 3.56
N ALA A 273 -34.34 22.47 3.58
CA ALA A 273 -35.33 21.51 4.02
C ALA A 273 -34.79 20.66 5.16
N ASP A 274 -35.69 20.05 5.91
CA ASP A 274 -35.37 19.05 6.95
C ASP A 274 -35.69 17.67 6.38
N ASP A 275 -34.83 17.20 5.51
CA ASP A 275 -35.06 16.03 4.66
C ASP A 275 -33.85 15.09 4.64
N ALA A 276 -33.97 13.99 3.91
CA ALA A 276 -32.92 12.99 3.77
C ALA A 276 -31.61 13.54 3.18
N PHE A 277 -31.60 14.69 2.51
CA PHE A 277 -30.40 15.35 2.04
C PHE A 277 -29.65 16.05 3.17
N PHE A 278 -30.41 16.71 4.08
CA PHE A 278 -29.83 17.28 5.30
C PHE A 278 -29.23 16.21 6.18
N ASP A 279 -29.94 15.09 6.40
CA ASP A 279 -29.43 13.93 7.15
C ASP A 279 -28.11 13.41 6.58
N LYS A 280 -28.03 13.27 5.25
CA LYS A 280 -26.78 12.84 4.58
C LYS A 280 -25.65 13.86 4.70
N ALA A 281 -25.97 15.15 4.74
CA ALA A 281 -24.97 16.18 4.95
C ALA A 281 -24.39 16.12 6.37
N VAL A 282 -25.23 15.89 7.38
CA VAL A 282 -24.80 15.67 8.77
C VAL A 282 -24.00 14.38 8.89
N GLU A 283 -24.45 13.29 8.27
CA GLU A 283 -23.69 12.03 8.18
C GLU A 283 -22.33 12.26 7.52
N GLY A 284 -22.28 13.03 6.44
CA GLY A 284 -21.03 13.42 5.78
C GLY A 284 -20.09 14.25 6.65
N ALA A 285 -20.60 14.96 7.64
CA ALA A 285 -19.78 15.72 8.58
C ALA A 285 -18.98 14.81 9.53
N VAL A 286 -19.50 13.64 9.87
CA VAL A 286 -18.81 12.69 10.76
C VAL A 286 -17.84 11.75 10.06
N MET A 287 -17.72 11.85 8.73
CA MET A 287 -16.81 11.01 7.93
C MET A 287 -15.33 11.12 8.35
N PHE A 288 -14.94 12.20 9.05
CA PHE A 288 -13.61 12.32 9.63
C PHE A 288 -13.27 11.21 10.64
N ALA A 289 -14.30 10.59 11.24
CA ALA A 289 -14.13 9.54 12.25
C ALA A 289 -13.88 8.14 11.65
N LEU A 290 -14.07 7.97 10.33
CA LEU A 290 -13.72 6.71 9.67
C LEU A 290 -12.25 6.37 9.88
N ASN A 291 -11.96 5.08 9.96
CA ASN A 291 -10.61 4.57 10.22
C ASN A 291 -9.95 5.26 11.42
N GLN A 292 -10.71 5.48 12.49
CA GLN A 292 -10.23 6.13 13.73
C GLN A 292 -9.74 7.60 13.51
N GLY A 293 -10.15 8.24 12.42
CA GLY A 293 -9.66 9.56 12.02
C GLY A 293 -8.26 9.54 11.36
N GLU A 294 -7.76 8.39 11.01
CA GLU A 294 -6.39 8.16 10.52
C GLU A 294 -6.32 8.04 8.99
N ILE A 295 -7.04 8.91 8.28
CA ILE A 295 -7.10 8.92 6.81
C ILE A 295 -6.39 10.17 6.26
N CYS A 296 -5.53 9.99 5.26
CA CYS A 296 -4.83 11.10 4.59
C CYS A 296 -5.78 12.09 3.91
N THR A 297 -6.92 11.63 3.42
CA THR A 297 -7.99 12.41 2.77
C THR A 297 -9.08 12.85 3.74
N CYS A 298 -8.92 12.60 5.04
CA CYS A 298 -9.91 12.90 6.06
C CYS A 298 -10.35 14.37 6.02
N PRO A 299 -11.67 14.66 5.94
CA PRO A 299 -12.21 16.02 5.99
C PRO A 299 -12.20 16.56 7.44
N SER A 300 -11.00 16.80 7.95
CA SER A 300 -10.76 17.09 9.37
C SER A 300 -11.06 18.52 9.81
N ARG A 301 -11.54 19.37 8.89
CA ARG A 301 -12.01 20.73 9.18
C ARG A 301 -13.45 20.90 8.74
N LEU A 302 -14.35 21.08 9.69
CA LEU A 302 -15.75 21.32 9.44
C LEU A 302 -16.01 22.82 9.33
N LEU A 303 -16.43 23.29 8.16
CA LEU A 303 -16.75 24.67 7.87
C LEU A 303 -18.24 24.78 7.56
N VAL A 304 -19.02 25.23 8.52
CA VAL A 304 -20.47 25.39 8.43
C VAL A 304 -20.80 26.88 8.32
N HIS A 305 -21.65 27.26 7.35
CA HIS A 305 -22.08 28.65 7.19
C HIS A 305 -22.83 29.11 8.44
N GLU A 306 -22.59 30.35 8.88
CA GLU A 306 -23.13 30.92 10.10
C GLU A 306 -24.67 30.79 10.21
N SER A 307 -25.38 31.02 9.13
CA SER A 307 -26.87 31.00 9.11
C SER A 307 -27.49 29.62 9.39
N ILE A 308 -26.73 28.53 9.27
CA ILE A 308 -27.21 27.17 9.51
C ILE A 308 -26.48 26.48 10.66
N TYR A 309 -25.52 27.18 11.29
CA TYR A 309 -24.62 26.59 12.27
C TYR A 309 -25.35 25.88 13.41
N ASP A 310 -26.27 26.58 14.08
CA ASP A 310 -27.00 26.05 15.24
C ASP A 310 -27.85 24.83 14.86
N LYS A 311 -28.59 24.88 13.72
CA LYS A 311 -29.37 23.75 13.21
C LYS A 311 -28.49 22.55 12.85
N PHE A 312 -27.32 22.81 12.23
CA PHE A 312 -26.42 21.76 11.76
C PHE A 312 -25.68 21.06 12.91
N MET A 313 -25.39 21.79 14.00
CA MET A 313 -24.64 21.28 15.16
C MET A 313 -25.53 20.68 16.25
N ALA A 314 -26.85 20.84 16.18
CA ALA A 314 -27.82 20.28 17.12
C ALA A 314 -28.05 18.79 16.89
#